data_9e99b7388b15b000087695f4d8c2c03a
#
_entry.id   9e99b7388b15b000087695f4d8c2c03a
#
_cell.length_a   1.000
_cell.length_b   1.000
_cell.length_c   1.000
_cell.angle_alpha   90.00
_cell.angle_beta   90.00
_cell.angle_gamma   90.00
#
_symmetry.space_group_name_H-M   'P 1'
#
loop_
_entity.id
_entity.type
_entity.pdbx_description
1 polymer ?
#
loop_
_entity_poly.entity_id
_entity_poly.type
_entity_poly.pdbx_seq_one_letter_code
_entity_poly.pdbx_strand_id
1 'polypeptide(L)'
;MRRVNKVANSSAEQLVEQNNHLRELLSKENKAYYEDILMYMRTLGLFYNELETEKQLMMILQDILEAQKNGESAESFFGKHPKEMVDQITKQYDRPSWKSIFKMSGWLFLISSLFVFIGSFTAPLLQINIFVLLMNGVFSIALICGLFKLIHVSIYMKAKLPKFIQFFILWLIFMLSFGVFFLIQFYAPKQGIVKIGPPIDWILIIGVVLTALLYISTKKKREFYGALAFILTLGIFGLLLRIPQTREYLQNDQNQIYMMLGVILPFALFILINLFTLWKMKDD
;
A
#
# COMPACT_ATOMS: atom_id res chain seq x y z
N MET A 1 39.15 -2.89 1.26
CA MET A 1 38.71 -3.93 2.24
C MET A 1 37.86 -3.41 3.41
N ARG A 2 38.18 -2.28 4.11
CA ARG A 2 37.32 -1.79 5.23
C ARG A 2 35.88 -1.37 4.86
N ARG A 3 35.62 -0.94 3.62
CA ARG A 3 34.29 -0.47 3.16
C ARG A 3 33.30 -1.63 2.90
N VAL A 4 33.78 -2.74 2.33
CA VAL A 4 32.98 -3.94 2.03
C VAL A 4 32.44 -4.58 3.33
N ASN A 5 33.25 -4.59 4.40
CA ASN A 5 32.83 -5.15 5.70
C ASN A 5 31.74 -4.31 6.41
N LYS A 6 31.61 -3.01 6.10
CA LYS A 6 30.60 -2.15 6.72
C LYS A 6 29.19 -2.38 6.13
N VAL A 7 29.13 -2.72 4.83
CA VAL A 7 27.85 -3.06 4.14
C VAL A 7 27.35 -4.45 4.56
N ALA A 8 28.24 -5.38 4.87
CA ALA A 8 27.87 -6.75 5.20
C ALA A 8 27.04 -6.88 6.50
N ASN A 9 27.23 -5.96 7.47
CA ASN A 9 26.57 -6.01 8.79
C ASN A 9 25.48 -4.95 9.00
N SER A 10 25.09 -4.20 7.96
CA SER A 10 24.05 -3.15 8.04
C SER A 10 22.68 -3.74 7.88
N SER A 11 21.67 -3.19 8.57
CA SER A 11 20.26 -3.48 8.31
C SER A 11 19.81 -2.85 6.98
N ALA A 12 18.71 -3.32 6.39
CA ALA A 12 18.15 -2.74 5.17
C ALA A 12 17.86 -1.23 5.34
N GLU A 13 17.28 -0.82 6.48
CA GLU A 13 16.99 0.59 6.79
C GLU A 13 18.25 1.45 6.81
N GLN A 14 19.35 0.96 7.41
CA GLN A 14 20.63 1.68 7.44
C GLN A 14 21.21 1.83 6.04
N LEU A 15 21.07 0.82 5.18
CA LEU A 15 21.52 0.89 3.79
C LEU A 15 20.69 1.88 2.98
N VAL A 16 19.38 1.95 3.20
CA VAL A 16 18.49 2.94 2.58
C VAL A 16 18.90 4.36 2.96
N GLU A 17 19.17 4.62 4.23
CA GLU A 17 19.59 5.94 4.72
C GLU A 17 20.96 6.34 4.14
N GLN A 18 21.93 5.44 4.14
CA GLN A 18 23.25 5.66 3.53
C GLN A 18 23.14 5.90 2.02
N ASN A 19 22.30 5.13 1.32
CA ASN A 19 22.02 5.29 -0.09
C ASN A 19 21.48 6.69 -0.41
N ASN A 20 20.49 7.13 0.35
CA ASN A 20 19.90 8.46 0.18
C ASN A 20 20.95 9.58 0.34
N HIS A 21 21.84 9.45 1.31
CA HIS A 21 22.90 10.44 1.52
C HIS A 21 23.95 10.42 0.40
N LEU A 22 24.42 9.24 -0.02
CA LEU A 22 25.46 9.10 -1.04
C LEU A 22 24.94 9.50 -2.43
N ARG A 23 23.66 9.27 -2.73
CA ARG A 23 23.01 9.65 -3.98
C ARG A 23 23.06 11.16 -4.25
N GLU A 24 23.06 12.00 -3.20
CA GLU A 24 23.15 13.45 -3.36
C GLU A 24 24.55 13.91 -3.83
N LEU A 25 25.57 13.04 -3.75
CA LEU A 25 26.92 13.33 -4.25
C LEU A 25 27.10 13.07 -5.75
N LEU A 26 26.08 12.49 -6.40
CA LEU A 26 26.11 12.22 -7.83
C LEU A 26 25.91 13.49 -8.65
N SER A 27 26.57 13.58 -9.80
CA SER A 27 26.28 14.57 -10.84
C SER A 27 24.83 14.42 -11.31
N LYS A 28 24.25 15.46 -11.90
CA LYS A 28 22.86 15.44 -12.37
C LYS A 28 22.59 14.29 -13.35
N GLU A 29 23.52 13.98 -14.23
CA GLU A 29 23.44 12.91 -15.22
C GLU A 29 23.51 11.53 -14.54
N ASN A 30 24.52 11.29 -13.72
CA ASN A 30 24.70 10.05 -12.99
C ASN A 30 23.57 9.79 -11.99
N LYS A 31 23.03 10.86 -11.39
CA LYS A 31 21.88 10.77 -10.50
C LYS A 31 20.62 10.28 -11.24
N ALA A 32 20.34 10.84 -12.44
CA ALA A 32 19.20 10.40 -13.24
C ALA A 32 19.33 8.92 -13.65
N TYR A 33 20.53 8.51 -14.07
CA TYR A 33 20.82 7.12 -14.42
C TYR A 33 20.63 6.18 -13.20
N TYR A 34 21.16 6.57 -12.04
CA TYR A 34 21.03 5.77 -10.82
C TYR A 34 19.59 5.71 -10.30
N GLU A 35 18.81 6.79 -10.40
CA GLU A 35 17.40 6.80 -9.99
C GLU A 35 16.54 5.84 -10.80
N ASP A 36 16.84 5.66 -12.09
CA ASP A 36 16.18 4.63 -12.91
C ASP A 36 16.48 3.21 -12.38
N ILE A 37 17.74 2.94 -12.01
CA ILE A 37 18.16 1.66 -11.40
C ILE A 37 17.49 1.47 -10.03
N LEU A 38 17.53 2.48 -9.18
CA LEU A 38 16.99 2.46 -7.82
C LEU A 38 15.50 2.13 -7.82
N MET A 39 14.72 2.85 -8.63
CA MET A 39 13.29 2.63 -8.75
C MET A 39 12.99 1.20 -9.21
N TYR A 40 13.75 0.73 -10.20
CA TYR A 40 13.56 -0.58 -10.78
C TYR A 40 13.93 -1.69 -9.79
N MET A 41 15.10 -1.64 -9.18
CA MET A 41 15.55 -2.64 -8.21
C MET A 41 14.69 -2.68 -6.95
N ARG A 42 14.25 -1.52 -6.42
CA ARG A 42 13.35 -1.49 -5.27
C ARG A 42 11.96 -2.04 -5.59
N THR A 43 11.46 -1.82 -6.81
CA THR A 43 10.20 -2.43 -7.25
C THR A 43 10.32 -3.96 -7.32
N LEU A 44 11.44 -4.47 -7.81
CA LEU A 44 11.73 -5.90 -7.76
C LEU A 44 11.97 -6.40 -6.33
N GLY A 45 12.66 -5.61 -5.51
CA GLY A 45 12.98 -5.91 -4.11
C GLY A 45 11.77 -6.15 -3.23
N LEU A 46 10.58 -5.64 -3.60
CA LEU A 46 9.32 -5.99 -2.91
C LEU A 46 9.05 -7.50 -2.91
N PHE A 47 9.61 -8.24 -3.86
CA PHE A 47 9.38 -9.66 -4.07
C PHE A 47 10.59 -10.52 -3.72
N TYR A 48 11.78 -9.90 -3.56
CA TYR A 48 13.03 -10.55 -3.20
C TYR A 48 13.46 -10.19 -1.78
N ASN A 49 14.66 -10.55 -1.41
CA ASN A 49 15.22 -10.18 -0.12
C ASN A 49 15.60 -8.69 -0.13
N GLU A 50 14.90 -7.89 0.69
CA GLU A 50 15.10 -6.44 0.79
C GLU A 50 16.56 -6.08 1.12
N LEU A 51 17.17 -6.81 2.07
CA LEU A 51 18.55 -6.58 2.47
C LEU A 51 19.54 -6.82 1.33
N GLU A 52 19.34 -7.88 0.54
CA GLU A 52 20.19 -8.18 -0.62
C GLU A 52 20.01 -7.14 -1.71
N THR A 53 18.78 -6.72 -1.95
CA THR A 53 18.48 -5.65 -2.92
C THR A 53 19.17 -4.33 -2.54
N GLU A 54 19.09 -3.89 -1.28
CA GLU A 54 19.74 -2.67 -0.82
C GLU A 54 21.27 -2.79 -0.80
N LYS A 55 21.82 -3.97 -0.54
CA LYS A 55 23.28 -4.21 -0.66
C LYS A 55 23.75 -4.06 -2.11
N GLN A 56 23.03 -4.63 -3.07
CA GLN A 56 23.35 -4.48 -4.49
C GLN A 56 23.24 -3.04 -4.95
N LEU A 57 22.16 -2.33 -4.55
CA LEU A 57 22.01 -0.91 -4.83
C LEU A 57 23.17 -0.07 -4.28
N MET A 58 23.63 -0.39 -3.07
CA MET A 58 24.76 0.29 -2.46
C MET A 58 26.08 0.05 -3.23
N MET A 59 26.31 -1.17 -3.71
CA MET A 59 27.48 -1.48 -4.53
C MET A 59 27.44 -0.70 -5.85
N ILE A 60 26.33 -0.74 -6.57
CA ILE A 60 26.16 0.02 -7.82
C ILE A 60 26.39 1.52 -7.60
N LEU A 61 25.85 2.11 -6.52
CA LEU A 61 26.04 3.52 -6.20
C LEU A 61 27.50 3.86 -5.94
N GLN A 62 28.22 2.98 -5.24
CA GLN A 62 29.64 3.18 -4.97
C GLN A 62 30.46 3.11 -6.26
N ASP A 63 30.16 2.18 -7.17
CA ASP A 63 30.83 2.03 -8.45
C ASP A 63 30.58 3.29 -9.33
N ILE A 64 29.34 3.84 -9.35
CA ILE A 64 29.04 5.08 -10.07
C ILE A 64 29.81 6.27 -9.47
N LEU A 65 29.90 6.36 -8.14
CA LEU A 65 30.66 7.43 -7.48
C LEU A 65 32.17 7.32 -7.78
N GLU A 66 32.69 6.11 -7.91
CA GLU A 66 34.09 5.86 -8.26
C GLU A 66 34.35 6.20 -9.74
N ALA A 67 33.50 5.77 -10.66
CA ALA A 67 33.55 6.15 -12.08
C ALA A 67 33.49 7.69 -12.26
N GLN A 68 32.58 8.34 -11.53
CA GLN A 68 32.45 9.80 -11.54
C GLN A 68 33.75 10.53 -11.10
N LYS A 69 34.46 9.99 -10.09
CA LYS A 69 35.76 10.56 -9.65
C LYS A 69 36.84 10.42 -10.71
N ASN A 70 36.74 9.38 -11.53
CA ASN A 70 37.66 9.13 -12.65
C ASN A 70 37.25 9.88 -13.93
N GLY A 71 36.17 10.70 -13.87
CA GLY A 71 35.68 11.47 -15.01
C GLY A 71 34.81 10.68 -15.97
N GLU A 72 34.36 9.47 -15.60
CA GLU A 72 33.48 8.63 -16.39
C GLU A 72 32.00 8.78 -15.96
N SER A 73 31.09 8.78 -16.95
CA SER A 73 29.68 8.76 -16.67
C SER A 73 29.18 7.35 -16.33
N ALA A 74 28.09 7.25 -15.55
CA ALA A 74 27.46 5.97 -15.25
C ALA A 74 27.01 5.23 -16.53
N GLU A 75 26.57 5.98 -17.55
CA GLU A 75 26.20 5.44 -18.86
C GLU A 75 27.41 4.86 -19.62
N SER A 76 28.57 5.50 -19.51
CA SER A 76 29.80 4.99 -20.12
C SER A 76 30.28 3.71 -19.43
N PHE A 77 30.19 3.65 -18.10
CA PHE A 77 30.69 2.54 -17.29
C PHE A 77 29.77 1.31 -17.34
N PHE A 78 28.46 1.50 -17.20
CA PHE A 78 27.46 0.41 -17.12
C PHE A 78 26.68 0.18 -18.43
N GLY A 79 26.85 1.04 -19.44
CA GLY A 79 26.12 0.98 -20.70
C GLY A 79 24.85 1.83 -20.72
N LYS A 80 24.31 2.00 -21.94
CA LYS A 80 23.17 2.90 -22.21
C LYS A 80 21.84 2.45 -21.62
N HIS A 81 21.74 1.21 -21.20
CA HIS A 81 20.49 0.59 -20.79
C HIS A 81 20.56 0.08 -19.35
N PRO A 82 20.30 0.93 -18.32
CA PRO A 82 20.37 0.55 -16.92
C PRO A 82 19.48 -0.65 -16.58
N LYS A 83 18.37 -0.83 -17.27
CA LYS A 83 17.48 -1.96 -17.09
C LYS A 83 18.10 -3.29 -17.50
N GLU A 84 18.85 -3.33 -18.59
CA GLU A 84 19.50 -4.56 -19.06
C GLU A 84 20.58 -5.04 -18.08
N MET A 85 21.29 -4.11 -17.47
CA MET A 85 22.27 -4.40 -16.40
C MET A 85 21.55 -5.02 -15.17
N VAL A 86 20.48 -4.37 -14.70
CA VAL A 86 19.70 -4.87 -13.55
C VAL A 86 19.10 -6.23 -13.85
N ASP A 87 18.62 -6.48 -15.09
CA ASP A 87 18.10 -7.77 -15.50
C ASP A 87 19.14 -8.89 -15.43
N GLN A 88 20.41 -8.59 -15.74
CA GLN A 88 21.49 -9.57 -15.59
C GLN A 88 21.78 -9.88 -14.12
N ILE A 89 21.73 -8.87 -13.26
CA ILE A 89 21.90 -9.04 -11.81
C ILE A 89 20.72 -9.83 -11.22
N THR A 90 19.50 -9.48 -11.60
CA THR A 90 18.28 -10.10 -11.04
C THR A 90 18.02 -11.52 -11.55
N LYS A 91 18.58 -11.92 -12.70
CA LYS A 91 18.57 -13.32 -13.13
C LYS A 91 19.29 -14.27 -12.15
N GLN A 92 20.19 -13.72 -11.34
CA GLN A 92 20.92 -14.47 -10.31
C GLN A 92 20.13 -14.55 -8.99
N TYR A 93 19.05 -13.76 -8.85
CA TYR A 93 18.18 -13.88 -7.67
C TYR A 93 17.31 -15.13 -7.77
N ASP A 94 17.16 -15.81 -6.66
CA ASP A 94 16.19 -16.88 -6.52
C ASP A 94 14.79 -16.37 -6.87
N ARG A 95 13.95 -17.29 -7.38
CA ARG A 95 12.55 -16.94 -7.68
C ARG A 95 11.88 -16.34 -6.44
N PRO A 96 10.91 -15.42 -6.63
CA PRO A 96 10.20 -14.83 -5.49
C PRO A 96 9.73 -15.90 -4.52
N SER A 97 10.10 -15.73 -3.27
CA SER A 97 9.69 -16.66 -2.24
C SER A 97 8.18 -16.65 -2.09
N TRP A 98 7.56 -17.82 -2.08
CA TRP A 98 6.13 -17.95 -1.73
C TRP A 98 5.79 -17.23 -0.42
N LYS A 99 6.73 -17.16 0.53
CA LYS A 99 6.57 -16.37 1.76
C LYS A 99 6.32 -14.89 1.50
N SER A 100 7.01 -14.27 0.54
CA SER A 100 6.81 -12.86 0.19
C SER A 100 5.44 -12.65 -0.46
N ILE A 101 5.04 -13.54 -1.38
CA ILE A 101 3.72 -13.50 -2.02
C ILE A 101 2.62 -13.61 -0.96
N PHE A 102 2.69 -14.60 -0.06
CA PHE A 102 1.70 -14.77 1.00
C PHE A 102 1.69 -13.61 2.00
N LYS A 103 2.86 -13.04 2.34
CA LYS A 103 2.95 -11.85 3.19
C LYS A 103 2.22 -10.66 2.56
N MET A 104 2.49 -10.36 1.30
CA MET A 104 1.87 -9.22 0.59
C MET A 104 0.37 -9.45 0.37
N SER A 105 -0.01 -10.65 -0.09
CA SER A 105 -1.41 -11.03 -0.24
C SER A 105 -2.16 -11.00 1.09
N GLY A 106 -1.50 -11.42 2.18
CA GLY A 106 -2.04 -11.36 3.53
C GLY A 106 -2.31 -9.93 4.00
N TRP A 107 -1.40 -8.99 3.74
CA TRP A 107 -1.63 -7.58 4.03
C TRP A 107 -2.79 -7.00 3.21
N LEU A 108 -2.86 -7.30 1.91
CA LEU A 108 -3.95 -6.85 1.06
C LEU A 108 -5.29 -7.44 1.52
N PHE A 109 -5.31 -8.72 1.86
CA PHE A 109 -6.47 -9.41 2.43
C PHE A 109 -6.93 -8.77 3.76
N LEU A 110 -5.99 -8.49 4.67
CA LEU A 110 -6.30 -7.86 5.95
C LEU A 110 -6.89 -6.45 5.75
N ILE A 111 -6.30 -5.64 4.87
CA ILE A 111 -6.79 -4.30 4.58
C ILE A 111 -8.19 -4.36 3.95
N SER A 112 -8.39 -5.18 2.92
CA SER A 112 -9.70 -5.33 2.27
C SER A 112 -10.77 -5.87 3.22
N SER A 113 -10.42 -6.84 4.07
CA SER A 113 -11.33 -7.40 5.07
C SER A 113 -11.67 -6.41 6.18
N LEU A 114 -10.72 -5.56 6.58
CA LEU A 114 -10.95 -4.48 7.53
C LEU A 114 -11.94 -3.45 6.97
N PHE A 115 -11.82 -3.08 5.70
CA PHE A 115 -12.78 -2.18 5.04
C PHE A 115 -14.19 -2.78 5.00
N VAL A 116 -14.33 -4.06 4.66
CA VAL A 116 -15.61 -4.77 4.69
C VAL A 116 -16.19 -4.79 6.11
N PHE A 117 -15.36 -5.07 7.10
CA PHE A 117 -15.75 -5.10 8.51
C PHE A 117 -16.22 -3.72 9.02
N ILE A 118 -15.44 -2.66 8.76
CA ILE A 118 -15.81 -1.29 9.14
C ILE A 118 -17.07 -0.85 8.40
N GLY A 119 -17.23 -1.22 7.11
CA GLY A 119 -18.43 -0.98 6.33
C GLY A 119 -19.68 -1.62 6.95
N SER A 120 -19.54 -2.76 7.65
CA SER A 120 -20.65 -3.41 8.33
C SER A 120 -21.17 -2.65 9.56
N PHE A 121 -20.45 -1.60 10.03
CA PHE A 121 -20.92 -0.74 11.12
C PHE A 121 -22.18 0.04 10.76
N THR A 122 -22.40 0.29 9.46
CA THR A 122 -23.60 0.95 8.95
C THR A 122 -24.86 0.06 8.97
N ALA A 123 -24.70 -1.23 9.28
CA ALA A 123 -25.81 -2.14 9.45
C ALA A 123 -26.30 -2.18 10.92
N PRO A 124 -27.59 -2.45 11.18
CA PRO A 124 -28.15 -2.53 12.54
C PRO A 124 -27.51 -3.61 13.43
N LEU A 125 -26.99 -4.67 12.80
CA LEU A 125 -26.19 -5.72 13.43
C LEU A 125 -24.89 -5.86 12.64
N LEU A 126 -23.81 -6.20 13.34
CA LEU A 126 -22.56 -6.49 12.66
C LEU A 126 -22.72 -7.73 11.78
N GLN A 127 -22.29 -7.64 10.52
CA GLN A 127 -22.44 -8.70 9.55
C GLN A 127 -21.11 -9.02 8.90
N ILE A 128 -20.72 -10.28 8.93
CA ILE A 128 -19.51 -10.78 8.26
C ILE A 128 -19.94 -11.86 7.29
N ASN A 129 -19.66 -11.67 6.01
CA ASN A 129 -19.93 -12.71 5.02
C ASN A 129 -18.67 -13.53 4.77
N ILE A 130 -18.71 -14.82 5.14
CA ILE A 130 -17.57 -15.74 5.01
C ILE A 130 -17.15 -15.89 3.54
N PHE A 131 -18.10 -15.91 2.59
CA PHE A 131 -17.78 -16.00 1.17
C PHE A 131 -17.03 -14.75 0.69
N VAL A 132 -17.38 -13.56 1.18
CA VAL A 132 -16.63 -12.32 0.88
C VAL A 132 -15.19 -12.45 1.37
N LEU A 133 -14.97 -12.94 2.58
CA LEU A 133 -13.61 -13.11 3.11
C LEU A 133 -12.80 -14.12 2.29
N LEU A 134 -13.39 -15.25 1.95
CA LEU A 134 -12.72 -16.26 1.12
C LEU A 134 -12.36 -15.72 -0.27
N MET A 135 -13.31 -15.06 -0.94
CA MET A 135 -13.09 -14.48 -2.26
C MET A 135 -12.08 -13.35 -2.24
N ASN A 136 -12.12 -12.50 -1.21
CA ASN A 136 -11.10 -11.46 -1.00
C ASN A 136 -9.70 -12.07 -0.83
N GLY A 137 -9.58 -13.17 -0.10
CA GLY A 137 -8.32 -13.90 0.07
C GLY A 137 -7.78 -14.42 -1.26
N VAL A 138 -8.61 -15.15 -2.02
CA VAL A 138 -8.25 -15.67 -3.35
C VAL A 138 -7.88 -14.54 -4.31
N PHE A 139 -8.69 -13.48 -4.37
CA PHE A 139 -8.43 -12.33 -5.23
C PHE A 139 -7.15 -11.59 -4.84
N SER A 140 -6.85 -11.45 -3.54
CA SER A 140 -5.62 -10.82 -3.08
C SER A 140 -4.38 -11.57 -3.56
N ILE A 141 -4.40 -12.90 -3.53
CA ILE A 141 -3.31 -13.74 -4.08
C ILE A 141 -3.20 -13.55 -5.60
N ALA A 142 -4.34 -13.65 -6.32
CA ALA A 142 -4.38 -13.48 -7.76
C ALA A 142 -3.88 -12.10 -8.21
N LEU A 143 -4.26 -11.03 -7.48
CA LEU A 143 -3.84 -9.66 -7.76
C LEU A 143 -2.34 -9.49 -7.56
N ILE A 144 -1.77 -9.99 -6.46
CA ILE A 144 -0.33 -9.92 -6.22
C ILE A 144 0.45 -10.72 -7.26
N CYS A 145 0.01 -11.93 -7.61
CA CYS A 145 0.62 -12.72 -8.68
C CYS A 145 0.53 -12.02 -10.06
N GLY A 146 -0.62 -11.38 -10.35
CA GLY A 146 -0.84 -10.62 -11.58
C GLY A 146 0.06 -9.39 -11.66
N LEU A 147 0.16 -8.61 -10.58
CA LEU A 147 1.07 -7.45 -10.50
C LEU A 147 2.52 -7.88 -10.69
N PHE A 148 2.89 -9.01 -10.09
CA PHE A 148 4.22 -9.60 -10.27
C PHE A 148 4.52 -9.88 -11.75
N LYS A 149 3.60 -10.57 -12.42
CA LYS A 149 3.72 -10.89 -13.83
C LYS A 149 3.78 -9.62 -14.70
N LEU A 150 2.97 -8.61 -14.39
CA LEU A 150 2.99 -7.32 -15.10
C LEU A 150 4.33 -6.59 -14.95
N ILE A 151 4.89 -6.55 -13.75
CA ILE A 151 6.22 -5.98 -13.51
C ILE A 151 7.26 -6.75 -14.30
N HIS A 152 7.25 -8.06 -14.22
CA HIS A 152 8.20 -8.90 -14.97
C HIS A 152 8.10 -8.67 -16.49
N VAL A 153 6.88 -8.60 -17.05
CA VAL A 153 6.68 -8.31 -18.49
C VAL A 153 7.10 -6.89 -18.85
N SER A 154 6.83 -5.88 -17.99
CA SER A 154 7.19 -4.48 -18.27
C SER A 154 8.71 -4.29 -18.39
N ILE A 155 9.49 -5.15 -17.76
CA ILE A 155 10.96 -5.22 -17.85
C ILE A 155 11.41 -5.52 -19.29
N TYR A 156 10.70 -6.44 -19.95
CA TYR A 156 11.04 -6.88 -21.33
C TYR A 156 10.47 -5.96 -22.41
N MET A 157 9.55 -5.07 -22.07
CA MET A 157 9.00 -4.11 -23.04
C MET A 157 10.00 -2.97 -23.28
N LYS A 158 10.68 -3.00 -24.45
CA LYS A 158 11.64 -1.98 -24.90
C LYS A 158 11.07 -0.56 -25.06
N ALA A 159 9.74 -0.42 -25.06
CA ALA A 159 9.09 0.87 -25.23
C ALA A 159 9.07 1.67 -23.94
N LYS A 160 9.79 2.77 -23.88
CA LYS A 160 9.63 3.80 -22.83
C LYS A 160 8.25 4.44 -22.99
N LEU A 161 7.25 3.93 -22.28
CA LEU A 161 5.95 4.58 -22.22
C LEU A 161 6.11 5.96 -21.56
N PRO A 162 5.46 7.03 -22.07
CA PRO A 162 5.41 8.32 -21.41
C PRO A 162 4.95 8.18 -19.94
N LYS A 163 5.51 8.99 -19.04
CA LYS A 163 5.18 8.94 -17.60
C LYS A 163 3.67 9.01 -17.33
N PHE A 164 2.94 9.81 -18.13
CA PHE A 164 1.49 9.92 -18.04
C PHE A 164 0.79 8.58 -18.32
N ILE A 165 1.23 7.83 -19.34
CA ILE A 165 0.65 6.52 -19.68
C ILE A 165 0.95 5.50 -18.58
N GLN A 166 2.17 5.52 -18.01
CA GLN A 166 2.53 4.66 -16.88
C GLN A 166 1.61 4.91 -15.67
N PHE A 167 1.41 6.21 -15.34
CA PHE A 167 0.50 6.61 -14.26
C PHE A 167 -0.94 6.17 -14.55
N PHE A 168 -1.42 6.36 -15.77
CA PHE A 168 -2.78 5.98 -16.18
C PHE A 168 -2.99 4.45 -16.08
N ILE A 169 -2.01 3.65 -16.49
CA ILE A 169 -2.07 2.19 -16.35
C ILE A 169 -2.16 1.77 -14.88
N LEU A 170 -1.31 2.35 -14.02
CA LEU A 170 -1.34 2.07 -12.58
C LEU A 170 -2.68 2.48 -11.96
N TRP A 171 -3.19 3.64 -12.33
CA TRP A 171 -4.49 4.12 -11.89
C TRP A 171 -5.63 3.19 -12.34
N LEU A 172 -5.59 2.72 -13.60
CA LEU A 172 -6.57 1.79 -14.14
C LEU A 172 -6.53 0.44 -13.41
N ILE A 173 -5.35 -0.11 -13.14
CA ILE A 173 -5.18 -1.35 -12.36
C ILE A 173 -5.77 -1.17 -10.96
N PHE A 174 -5.51 -0.04 -10.31
CA PHE A 174 -6.06 0.28 -9.00
C PHE A 174 -7.59 0.35 -9.04
N MET A 175 -8.17 1.07 -10.01
CA MET A 175 -9.62 1.19 -10.19
C MET A 175 -10.30 -0.16 -10.46
N LEU A 176 -9.71 -0.97 -11.35
CA LEU A 176 -10.21 -2.32 -11.66
C LEU A 176 -10.15 -3.23 -10.43
N SER A 177 -9.05 -3.18 -9.68
CA SER A 177 -8.90 -3.96 -8.44
C SER A 177 -9.94 -3.58 -7.40
N PHE A 178 -10.16 -2.28 -7.21
CA PHE A 178 -11.20 -1.76 -6.32
C PHE A 178 -12.60 -2.20 -6.78
N GLY A 179 -12.86 -2.12 -8.10
CA GLY A 179 -14.10 -2.59 -8.70
C GLY A 179 -14.35 -4.08 -8.42
N VAL A 180 -13.34 -4.93 -8.53
CA VAL A 180 -13.48 -6.37 -8.24
C VAL A 180 -13.79 -6.61 -6.76
N PHE A 181 -13.12 -5.93 -5.81
CA PHE A 181 -13.47 -6.02 -4.39
C PHE A 181 -14.91 -5.61 -4.13
N PHE A 182 -15.39 -4.55 -4.81
CA PHE A 182 -16.78 -4.11 -4.72
C PHE A 182 -17.76 -5.15 -5.28
N LEU A 183 -17.46 -5.74 -6.44
CA LEU A 183 -18.27 -6.78 -7.05
C LEU A 183 -18.34 -8.05 -6.17
N ILE A 184 -17.24 -8.46 -5.55
CA ILE A 184 -17.21 -9.55 -4.58
C ILE A 184 -18.21 -9.26 -3.44
N GLN A 185 -18.20 -8.04 -2.90
CA GLN A 185 -19.13 -7.66 -1.84
C GLN A 185 -20.60 -7.70 -2.29
N PHE A 186 -20.87 -7.29 -3.54
CA PHE A 186 -22.23 -7.17 -4.07
C PHE A 186 -22.82 -8.52 -4.49
N TYR A 187 -22.02 -9.39 -5.10
CA TYR A 187 -22.49 -10.67 -5.64
C TYR A 187 -22.29 -11.86 -4.71
N ALA A 188 -21.66 -11.68 -3.55
CA ALA A 188 -21.44 -12.78 -2.62
C ALA A 188 -22.75 -13.42 -2.14
N PRO A 189 -22.81 -14.76 -2.03
CA PRO A 189 -23.98 -15.46 -1.52
C PRO A 189 -24.34 -14.99 -0.10
N LYS A 190 -25.63 -14.69 0.12
CA LYS A 190 -26.13 -14.22 1.42
C LYS A 190 -26.17 -15.32 2.48
N GLN A 191 -26.11 -16.57 2.09
CA GLN A 191 -26.08 -17.73 3.00
C GLN A 191 -24.85 -17.76 3.90
N GLY A 192 -23.77 -17.11 3.51
CA GLY A 192 -22.53 -17.00 4.30
C GLY A 192 -22.51 -15.86 5.31
N ILE A 193 -23.62 -15.14 5.51
CA ILE A 193 -23.66 -14.00 6.42
C ILE A 193 -23.81 -14.49 7.87
N VAL A 194 -22.80 -14.23 8.67
CA VAL A 194 -22.83 -14.39 10.13
C VAL A 194 -23.20 -13.02 10.73
N LYS A 195 -24.31 -13.00 11.49
CA LYS A 195 -24.77 -11.82 12.21
C LYS A 195 -24.28 -11.88 13.65
N ILE A 196 -23.63 -10.81 14.10
CA ILE A 196 -23.10 -10.67 15.45
C ILE A 196 -23.92 -9.58 16.14
N GLY A 197 -24.62 -9.95 17.19
CA GLY A 197 -25.45 -9.02 17.98
C GLY A 197 -24.84 -8.63 19.32
N PRO A 198 -25.60 -7.87 20.12
CA PRO A 198 -25.16 -7.42 21.43
C PRO A 198 -24.86 -8.60 22.40
N PRO A 199 -23.88 -8.47 23.29
CA PRO A 199 -22.99 -7.30 23.49
C PRO A 199 -21.74 -7.31 22.58
N ILE A 200 -21.50 -8.38 21.83
CA ILE A 200 -20.24 -8.63 21.11
C ILE A 200 -20.00 -7.57 20.02
N ASP A 201 -21.03 -7.18 19.29
CA ASP A 201 -20.92 -6.16 18.23
C ASP A 201 -20.50 -4.78 18.78
N TRP A 202 -20.99 -4.39 19.97
CA TRP A 202 -20.55 -3.18 20.66
C TRP A 202 -19.07 -3.23 21.03
N ILE A 203 -18.63 -4.35 21.62
CA ILE A 203 -17.24 -4.57 22.02
C ILE A 203 -16.31 -4.48 20.81
N LEU A 204 -16.71 -5.09 19.70
CA LEU A 204 -15.91 -5.07 18.48
C LEU A 204 -15.77 -3.68 17.88
N ILE A 205 -16.85 -2.89 17.79
CA ILE A 205 -16.80 -1.52 17.27
C ILE A 205 -15.93 -0.64 18.18
N ILE A 206 -16.18 -0.68 19.48
CA ILE A 206 -15.40 0.09 20.46
C ILE A 206 -13.93 -0.33 20.42
N GLY A 207 -13.65 -1.63 20.31
CA GLY A 207 -12.30 -2.17 20.19
C GLY A 207 -11.54 -1.62 18.97
N VAL A 208 -12.19 -1.59 17.80
CA VAL A 208 -11.58 -1.00 16.58
C VAL A 208 -11.31 0.49 16.76
N VAL A 209 -12.28 1.24 17.30
CA VAL A 209 -12.14 2.68 17.55
C VAL A 209 -10.99 2.96 18.53
N LEU A 210 -10.93 2.23 19.65
CA LEU A 210 -9.85 2.39 20.63
C LEU A 210 -8.49 2.01 20.05
N THR A 211 -8.40 0.93 19.28
CA THR A 211 -7.15 0.51 18.62
C THR A 211 -6.65 1.59 17.66
N ALA A 212 -7.55 2.19 16.87
CA ALA A 212 -7.20 3.29 15.96
C ALA A 212 -6.70 4.52 16.72
N LEU A 213 -7.37 4.91 17.81
CA LEU A 213 -6.95 6.01 18.67
C LEU A 213 -5.56 5.76 19.29
N LEU A 214 -5.33 4.59 19.86
CA LEU A 214 -4.05 4.19 20.45
C LEU A 214 -2.93 4.19 19.40
N TYR A 215 -3.19 3.64 18.23
CA TYR A 215 -2.19 3.60 17.16
C TYR A 215 -1.72 5.01 16.77
N ILE A 216 -2.64 5.95 16.57
CA ILE A 216 -2.32 7.31 16.15
C ILE A 216 -1.68 8.11 17.28
N SER A 217 -2.13 7.92 18.52
CA SER A 217 -1.51 8.58 19.69
C SER A 217 -0.05 8.19 19.88
N THR A 218 0.29 6.92 19.56
CA THR A 218 1.67 6.40 19.67
C THR A 218 2.55 6.81 18.50
N LYS A 219 2.03 6.75 17.27
CA LYS A 219 2.83 7.02 16.06
C LYS A 219 2.88 8.49 15.69
N LYS A 220 1.90 9.32 16.08
CA LYS A 220 1.79 10.77 15.82
C LYS A 220 2.00 11.17 14.34
N LYS A 221 1.74 10.25 13.41
CA LYS A 221 1.90 10.49 11.97
C LYS A 221 0.63 11.12 11.41
N ARG A 222 0.74 12.32 10.86
CA ARG A 222 -0.37 13.11 10.29
C ARG A 222 -1.10 12.38 9.16
N GLU A 223 -0.39 11.52 8.42
CA GLU A 223 -0.91 10.71 7.32
C GLU A 223 -2.12 9.82 7.72
N PHE A 224 -2.22 9.44 8.99
CA PHE A 224 -3.29 8.56 9.48
C PHE A 224 -4.51 9.31 10.05
N TYR A 225 -4.49 10.65 10.13
CA TYR A 225 -5.61 11.41 10.72
C TYR A 225 -6.90 11.28 9.90
N GLY A 226 -6.81 11.20 8.57
CA GLY A 226 -7.98 10.92 7.72
C GLY A 226 -8.60 9.56 8.01
N ALA A 227 -7.77 8.51 8.10
CA ALA A 227 -8.24 7.16 8.43
C ALA A 227 -8.86 7.09 9.84
N LEU A 228 -8.28 7.80 10.82
CA LEU A 228 -8.87 7.91 12.16
C LEU A 228 -10.25 8.56 12.12
N ALA A 229 -10.37 9.70 11.46
CA ALA A 229 -11.66 10.39 11.34
C ALA A 229 -12.73 9.51 10.69
N PHE A 230 -12.35 8.75 9.67
CA PHE A 230 -13.21 7.77 9.01
C PHE A 230 -13.69 6.68 9.99
N ILE A 231 -12.76 6.05 10.73
CA ILE A 231 -13.09 4.99 11.67
C ILE A 231 -13.94 5.52 12.84
N LEU A 232 -13.60 6.71 13.37
CA LEU A 232 -14.35 7.33 14.46
C LEU A 232 -15.78 7.65 14.06
N THR A 233 -15.97 8.30 12.91
CA THR A 233 -17.31 8.71 12.45
C THR A 233 -18.17 7.51 12.12
N LEU A 234 -17.64 6.50 11.42
CA LEU A 234 -18.37 5.25 11.17
C LEU A 234 -18.63 4.46 12.46
N GLY A 235 -17.67 4.44 13.38
CA GLY A 235 -17.84 3.78 14.69
C GLY A 235 -18.96 4.42 15.50
N ILE A 236 -18.97 5.75 15.61
CA ILE A 236 -20.03 6.49 16.31
C ILE A 236 -21.38 6.24 15.64
N PHE A 237 -21.44 6.35 14.30
CA PHE A 237 -22.68 6.08 13.57
C PHE A 237 -23.16 4.64 13.77
N GLY A 238 -22.24 3.67 13.74
CA GLY A 238 -22.54 2.27 14.02
C GLY A 238 -23.08 2.03 15.42
N LEU A 239 -22.55 2.69 16.44
CA LEU A 239 -23.04 2.61 17.81
C LEU A 239 -24.45 3.23 17.93
N LEU A 240 -24.69 4.37 17.26
CA LEU A 240 -26.02 5.00 17.21
C LEU A 240 -27.07 4.09 16.60
N LEU A 241 -26.75 3.37 15.53
CA LEU A 241 -27.67 2.40 14.89
C LEU A 241 -28.02 1.18 15.77
N ARG A 242 -27.26 0.92 16.84
CA ARG A 242 -27.50 -0.16 17.78
C ARG A 242 -28.45 0.23 18.92
N ILE A 243 -28.67 1.53 19.11
CA ILE A 243 -29.66 2.05 20.05
C ILE A 243 -31.05 1.95 19.39
N PRO A 244 -32.01 1.21 19.97
CA PRO A 244 -33.30 0.97 19.34
C PRO A 244 -34.03 2.25 18.89
N GLN A 245 -34.09 3.27 19.76
CA GLN A 245 -34.78 4.54 19.47
C GLN A 245 -34.12 5.30 18.31
N THR A 246 -32.79 5.37 18.31
CA THR A 246 -32.02 6.05 17.26
C THR A 246 -32.16 5.30 15.93
N ARG A 247 -32.11 3.97 15.96
CA ARG A 247 -32.29 3.14 14.78
C ARG A 247 -33.66 3.35 14.15
N GLU A 248 -34.74 3.30 14.94
CA GLU A 248 -36.10 3.52 14.48
C GLU A 248 -36.26 4.90 13.85
N TYR A 249 -35.71 5.94 14.49
CA TYR A 249 -35.68 7.30 13.95
C TYR A 249 -34.96 7.37 12.60
N LEU A 250 -33.74 6.81 12.51
CA LEU A 250 -32.91 6.88 11.29
C LEU A 250 -33.45 6.03 10.14
N GLN A 251 -34.18 4.94 10.42
CA GLN A 251 -34.76 4.05 9.41
C GLN A 251 -36.13 4.51 8.92
N ASN A 252 -36.71 5.54 9.51
CA ASN A 252 -37.96 6.15 9.03
C ASN A 252 -37.74 6.79 7.65
N ASP A 253 -38.69 6.61 6.74
CA ASP A 253 -38.62 7.12 5.36
C ASP A 253 -38.39 8.63 5.32
N GLN A 254 -38.93 9.38 6.25
CA GLN A 254 -38.73 10.83 6.36
C GLN A 254 -37.30 11.23 6.76
N ASN A 255 -36.55 10.32 7.35
CA ASN A 255 -35.23 10.56 7.93
C ASN A 255 -34.08 9.89 7.14
N GLN A 256 -34.35 9.34 5.97
CA GLN A 256 -33.35 8.65 5.13
C GLN A 256 -32.12 9.50 4.83
N ILE A 257 -32.27 10.83 4.78
CA ILE A 257 -31.16 11.77 4.57
C ILE A 257 -30.09 11.63 5.67
N TYR A 258 -30.48 11.38 6.93
CA TYR A 258 -29.52 11.18 8.03
C TYR A 258 -28.79 9.85 7.91
N MET A 259 -29.45 8.81 7.39
CA MET A 259 -28.78 7.54 7.07
C MET A 259 -27.74 7.74 5.97
N MET A 260 -28.07 8.47 4.90
CA MET A 260 -27.12 8.80 3.83
C MET A 260 -25.96 9.64 4.35
N LEU A 261 -26.25 10.65 5.18
CA LEU A 261 -25.20 11.49 5.79
C LEU A 261 -24.26 10.68 6.68
N GLY A 262 -24.79 9.71 7.45
CA GLY A 262 -23.98 8.83 8.30
C GLY A 262 -22.99 7.97 7.51
N VAL A 263 -23.29 7.69 6.24
CA VAL A 263 -22.38 6.96 5.33
C VAL A 263 -21.44 7.93 4.58
N ILE A 264 -21.96 9.02 4.05
CA ILE A 264 -21.20 9.95 3.19
C ILE A 264 -20.21 10.80 3.98
N LEU A 265 -20.61 11.28 5.18
CA LEU A 265 -19.78 12.15 6.01
C LEU A 265 -18.40 11.57 6.36
N PRO A 266 -18.27 10.29 6.75
CA PRO A 266 -16.98 9.66 6.97
C PRO A 266 -16.04 9.74 5.76
N PHE A 267 -16.54 9.48 4.56
CA PHE A 267 -15.74 9.58 3.33
C PHE A 267 -15.35 11.02 3.02
N ALA A 268 -16.28 11.97 3.19
CA ALA A 268 -16.00 13.39 2.99
C ALA A 268 -14.89 13.87 3.95
N LEU A 269 -14.99 13.54 5.23
CA LEU A 269 -13.97 13.89 6.21
C LEU A 269 -12.63 13.22 5.92
N PHE A 270 -12.63 11.96 5.52
CA PHE A 270 -11.42 11.27 5.08
C PHE A 270 -10.71 12.03 3.96
N ILE A 271 -11.43 12.39 2.91
CA ILE A 271 -10.88 13.11 1.76
C ILE A 271 -10.37 14.49 2.18
N LEU A 272 -11.17 15.28 2.88
CA LEU A 272 -10.81 16.63 3.29
C LEU A 272 -9.58 16.67 4.19
N ILE A 273 -9.49 15.78 5.18
CA ILE A 273 -8.34 15.72 6.10
C ILE A 273 -7.07 15.30 5.35
N ASN A 274 -7.16 14.32 4.43
CA ASN A 274 -6.00 13.92 3.63
C ASN A 274 -5.54 15.03 2.69
N LEU A 275 -6.46 15.73 2.01
CA LEU A 275 -6.11 16.87 1.17
C LEU A 275 -5.44 17.99 1.98
N PHE A 276 -5.97 18.32 3.15
CA PHE A 276 -5.37 19.31 4.06
C PHE A 276 -3.98 18.88 4.53
N THR A 277 -3.82 17.60 4.87
CA THR A 277 -2.53 17.04 5.28
C THR A 277 -1.49 17.12 4.16
N LEU A 278 -1.87 16.76 2.93
CA LEU A 278 -1.00 16.86 1.75
C LEU A 278 -0.61 18.31 1.44
N TRP A 279 -1.58 19.24 1.56
CA TRP A 279 -1.30 20.67 1.35
C TRP A 279 -0.27 21.17 2.36
N LYS A 280 -0.44 20.85 3.64
CA LYS A 280 0.49 21.28 4.70
C LYS A 280 1.88 20.65 4.60
N MET A 281 2.00 19.42 4.10
CA MET A 281 3.30 18.74 3.86
C MET A 281 4.07 19.34 2.69
N LYS A 282 3.42 20.11 1.82
CA LYS A 282 4.08 20.78 0.70
C LYS A 282 4.72 22.11 1.12
N ASP A 283 4.27 22.68 2.23
CA ASP A 283 4.75 23.95 2.76
C ASP A 283 5.85 23.77 3.84
N ASP A 284 6.02 22.53 4.38
CA ASP A 284 7.14 22.11 5.26
C ASP A 284 8.28 21.50 4.40
#